data_3a621fc70cd4de6d13b67fcf9f784c91
#
_entry.id   3a621fc70cd4de6d13b67fcf9f784c91
#
_cell.length_a   1.000
_cell.length_b   1.000
_cell.length_c   1.000
_cell.angle_alpha   90.00
_cell.angle_beta   90.00
_cell.angle_gamma   90.00
#
_symmetry.space_group_name_H-M   'P 1'
#
loop_
_entity.id
_entity.type
_entity.pdbx_description
1 polymer ?
#
loop_
_entity_poly.entity_id
_entity_poly.type
_entity_poly.pdbx_seq_one_letter_code
_entity_poly.pdbx_strand_id
1 'polypeptide(L)'
;MNIYCWEGYNQRRFLKDFPYQIKTNSFISDYQIANQIKNKHIKCDIININNAFIRDYLWKKRLIKELDYSKYYNHTSFFLKNFRHLSKWTLSNDRKKVIGIGQRFGNLNFVINSDIVKKKTAELEGFNLIKDNKNKYGILLFEDFNIMQIALSNGINPFTKLDSSKVYKFIKNCNLWFKNATLISSDYLILNKLLINKKIGFYLTGGTYTCSVARRDGYDNILSIIPKNKVNNLKQGLIFTEITSILKKSNINAEKYLHYILSDKKSYDIAMSKNTCNPVLQMGNPKVFNRFSKKDLKIIQFDNLNNSKYHSYEYQIVPNYKKLLGIFKKTLSLYAHKVV
;
A
#
# COMPACT_ATOMS: atom_id res chain seq x y z
N MET A 1 2.55 7.88 24.71
CA MET A 1 2.99 6.86 23.74
C MET A 1 3.02 7.46 22.33
N ASN A 2 4.12 7.30 21.61
CA ASN A 2 4.29 7.83 20.25
C ASN A 2 4.05 6.74 19.21
N ILE A 3 3.10 6.96 18.33
CA ILE A 3 2.76 6.05 17.23
C ILE A 3 3.09 6.74 15.91
N TYR A 4 3.86 6.06 15.07
CA TYR A 4 4.08 6.45 13.68
C TYR A 4 3.29 5.49 12.78
N CYS A 5 2.48 6.02 11.89
CA CYS A 5 1.55 5.21 11.14
C CYS A 5 1.18 5.82 9.79
N TRP A 6 0.81 4.95 8.86
CA TRP A 6 0.13 5.37 7.65
C TRP A 6 -1.18 6.10 7.97
N GLU A 7 -1.60 6.91 7.05
CA GLU A 7 -2.86 7.65 7.12
C GLU A 7 -4.05 6.73 7.47
N GLY A 8 -4.92 7.23 8.35
CA GLY A 8 -6.11 6.51 8.79
C GLY A 8 -6.01 5.95 10.22
N TYR A 9 -4.84 5.50 10.66
CA TYR A 9 -4.64 5.04 12.06
C TYR A 9 -4.55 6.18 13.07
N ASN A 10 -4.38 7.41 12.62
CA ASN A 10 -4.27 8.61 13.44
C ASN A 10 -5.61 9.30 13.71
N GLN A 11 -6.73 8.71 13.30
CA GLN A 11 -8.05 9.35 13.46
C GLN A 11 -8.56 9.32 14.89
N ARG A 12 -9.11 10.46 15.35
CA ARG A 12 -9.73 10.57 16.67
C ARG A 12 -10.80 9.49 16.90
N ARG A 13 -11.67 9.22 15.92
CA ARG A 13 -12.71 8.18 16.01
C ARG A 13 -12.14 6.80 16.33
N PHE A 14 -11.01 6.46 15.72
CA PHE A 14 -10.33 5.19 15.93
C PHE A 14 -9.69 5.10 17.32
N LEU A 15 -9.11 6.21 17.80
CA LEU A 15 -8.32 6.26 19.04
C LEU A 15 -9.12 6.64 20.31
N LYS A 16 -10.32 7.22 20.16
CA LYS A 16 -11.08 7.85 21.28
C LYS A 16 -11.37 6.94 22.48
N ASP A 17 -11.51 5.64 22.23
CA ASP A 17 -11.86 4.67 23.28
C ASP A 17 -10.59 4.02 23.91
N PHE A 18 -9.39 4.44 23.50
CA PHE A 18 -8.15 3.95 24.09
C PHE A 18 -7.80 4.80 25.33
N PRO A 19 -7.62 4.17 26.53
CA PRO A 19 -7.59 4.91 27.79
C PRO A 19 -6.28 5.66 28.07
N TYR A 20 -5.27 5.53 27.20
CA TYR A 20 -3.96 6.14 27.42
C TYR A 20 -3.66 7.22 26.38
N GLN A 21 -2.89 8.23 26.81
CA GLN A 21 -2.49 9.32 25.93
C GLN A 21 -1.62 8.82 24.77
N ILE A 22 -2.03 9.14 23.54
CA ILE A 22 -1.33 8.81 22.31
C ILE A 22 -0.98 10.09 21.55
N LYS A 23 0.25 10.18 21.08
CA LYS A 23 0.66 11.12 20.03
C LYS A 23 0.87 10.33 18.74
N THR A 24 0.10 10.65 17.70
CA THR A 24 0.22 10.02 16.38
C THR A 24 0.94 10.93 15.41
N ASN A 25 1.79 10.32 14.56
CA ASN A 25 2.52 11.00 13.51
C ASN A 25 2.34 10.19 12.22
N SER A 26 1.88 10.85 11.16
CA SER A 26 1.78 10.23 9.84
C SER A 26 3.07 10.44 9.05
N PHE A 27 3.34 9.55 8.12
CA PHE A 27 4.46 9.63 7.18
C PHE A 27 4.00 9.21 5.77
N ILE A 28 4.83 9.46 4.78
CA ILE A 28 4.53 9.21 3.36
C ILE A 28 5.55 8.27 2.68
N SER A 29 6.63 7.90 3.37
CA SER A 29 7.66 6.99 2.84
C SER A 29 8.13 6.03 3.92
N ASP A 30 8.01 4.75 3.65
CA ASP A 30 8.50 3.67 4.49
C ASP A 30 10.01 3.72 4.67
N TYR A 31 10.75 4.04 3.61
CA TYR A 31 12.22 4.15 3.66
C TYR A 31 12.67 5.27 4.58
N GLN A 32 12.00 6.43 4.50
CA GLN A 32 12.33 7.58 5.31
C GLN A 32 12.10 7.31 6.80
N ILE A 33 10.90 6.83 7.18
CA ILE A 33 10.55 6.60 8.56
C ILE A 33 11.39 5.47 9.18
N ALA A 34 11.62 4.39 8.45
CA ALA A 34 12.46 3.28 8.92
C ALA A 34 13.91 3.72 9.18
N ASN A 35 14.46 4.63 8.35
CA ASN A 35 15.79 5.19 8.58
C ASN A 35 15.83 6.14 9.79
N GLN A 36 14.79 6.97 10.00
CA GLN A 36 14.69 7.83 11.17
C GLN A 36 14.65 7.02 12.47
N ILE A 37 13.89 5.91 12.49
CA ILE A 37 13.85 4.97 13.63
C ILE A 37 15.22 4.34 13.84
N LYS A 38 15.84 3.81 12.77
CA LYS A 38 17.17 3.18 12.84
C LYS A 38 18.23 4.11 13.43
N ASN A 39 18.23 5.37 12.98
CA ASN A 39 19.22 6.37 13.39
C ASN A 39 18.84 7.08 14.70
N LYS A 40 17.73 6.69 15.35
CA LYS A 40 17.22 7.27 16.61
C LYS A 40 16.89 8.77 16.50
N HIS A 41 16.57 9.26 15.30
CA HIS A 41 16.18 10.65 15.09
C HIS A 41 14.77 10.95 15.64
N ILE A 42 13.99 9.91 15.93
CA ILE A 42 12.65 10.01 16.49
C ILE A 42 12.44 9.03 17.63
N LYS A 43 11.62 9.43 18.60
CA LYS A 43 11.11 8.54 19.64
C LYS A 43 9.83 7.88 19.14
N CYS A 44 9.88 6.57 18.89
CA CYS A 44 8.78 5.78 18.39
C CYS A 44 8.53 4.59 19.33
N ASP A 45 7.31 4.42 19.80
CA ASP A 45 6.90 3.27 20.60
C ASP A 45 6.27 2.19 19.73
N ILE A 46 5.43 2.61 18.76
CA ILE A 46 4.70 1.74 17.84
C ILE A 46 4.86 2.27 16.42
N ILE A 47 5.12 1.37 15.50
CA ILE A 47 5.16 1.65 14.06
C ILE A 47 4.11 0.81 13.32
N ASN A 48 3.30 1.46 12.49
CA ASN A 48 2.49 0.80 11.47
C ASN A 48 3.09 1.14 10.10
N ILE A 49 3.61 0.15 9.40
CA ILE A 49 4.40 0.31 8.18
C ILE A 49 4.21 -0.90 7.25
N ASN A 50 4.57 -0.78 5.98
CA ASN A 50 4.48 -1.90 5.04
C ASN A 50 5.36 -3.08 5.44
N ASN A 51 4.87 -4.26 5.18
CA ASN A 51 5.31 -5.57 5.64
C ASN A 51 6.83 -5.81 5.59
N ALA A 52 7.49 -5.49 4.48
CA ALA A 52 8.91 -5.77 4.30
C ALA A 52 9.79 -4.96 5.28
N PHE A 53 9.36 -3.75 5.65
CA PHE A 53 10.13 -2.92 6.58
C PHE A 53 10.13 -3.46 8.01
N ILE A 54 9.05 -4.12 8.44
CA ILE A 54 9.04 -4.77 9.75
C ILE A 54 10.01 -5.94 9.75
N ARG A 55 9.81 -6.93 8.85
CA ARG A 55 10.56 -8.19 8.88
C ARG A 55 11.98 -8.06 8.34
N ASP A 56 12.13 -7.44 7.16
CA ASP A 56 13.38 -7.50 6.43
C ASP A 56 14.31 -6.32 6.73
N TYR A 57 13.82 -5.29 7.42
CA TYR A 57 14.62 -4.13 7.82
C TYR A 57 14.70 -3.94 9.34
N LEU A 58 13.60 -3.57 10.01
CA LEU A 58 13.64 -3.20 11.44
C LEU A 58 13.91 -4.39 12.35
N TRP A 59 13.33 -5.57 12.07
CA TRP A 59 13.59 -6.80 12.82
C TRP A 59 15.05 -7.23 12.67
N LYS A 60 15.60 -7.29 11.46
CA LYS A 60 17.02 -7.63 11.23
C LYS A 60 17.98 -6.69 11.97
N LYS A 61 17.56 -5.45 12.21
CA LYS A 61 18.34 -4.48 13.01
C LYS A 61 18.04 -4.54 14.50
N ARG A 62 17.28 -5.55 14.94
CA ARG A 62 16.92 -5.79 16.35
C ARG A 62 16.20 -4.60 17.01
N LEU A 63 15.40 -3.86 16.24
CA LEU A 63 14.64 -2.69 16.70
C LEU A 63 13.21 -3.02 17.11
N ILE A 64 12.67 -4.16 16.67
CA ILE A 64 11.30 -4.62 16.97
C ILE A 64 11.33 -5.51 18.21
N LYS A 65 10.33 -5.37 19.08
CA LYS A 65 10.06 -6.24 20.21
C LYS A 65 9.43 -7.54 19.72
N GLU A 66 9.89 -8.66 20.25
CA GLU A 66 9.21 -9.94 20.11
C GLU A 66 7.90 -9.92 20.91
N LEU A 67 6.83 -10.41 20.31
CA LEU A 67 5.52 -10.53 20.93
C LEU A 67 5.30 -11.98 21.39
N ASP A 68 4.49 -12.15 22.42
CA ASP A 68 4.10 -13.47 22.90
C ASP A 68 3.41 -14.26 21.78
N TYR A 69 3.99 -15.41 21.41
CA TYR A 69 3.53 -16.24 20.31
C TYR A 69 2.11 -16.76 20.55
N SER A 70 1.84 -17.29 21.75
CA SER A 70 0.56 -17.87 22.10
C SER A 70 -0.57 -16.85 22.03
N LYS A 71 -0.26 -15.58 22.36
CA LYS A 71 -1.19 -14.48 22.46
C LYS A 71 -1.50 -13.82 21.10
N TYR A 72 -0.49 -13.71 20.23
CA TYR A 72 -0.60 -12.91 19.00
C TYR A 72 -0.62 -13.73 17.72
N TYR A 73 -0.13 -14.98 17.71
CA TYR A 73 -0.15 -15.79 16.51
C TYR A 73 -1.58 -16.19 16.11
N ASN A 74 -2.44 -16.44 17.09
CA ASN A 74 -3.82 -16.87 16.85
C ASN A 74 -4.65 -15.90 16.03
N HIS A 75 -4.31 -14.58 16.04
CA HIS A 75 -5.03 -13.62 15.21
C HIS A 75 -4.85 -13.87 13.70
N THR A 76 -3.80 -14.57 13.28
CA THR A 76 -3.57 -14.92 11.88
C THR A 76 -4.55 -15.98 11.36
N SER A 77 -5.19 -16.75 12.25
CA SER A 77 -6.25 -17.69 11.88
C SER A 77 -7.48 -16.97 11.31
N PHE A 78 -7.68 -15.71 11.71
CA PHE A 78 -8.74 -14.82 11.23
C PHE A 78 -8.41 -14.11 9.93
N PHE A 79 -7.27 -14.37 9.33
CA PHE A 79 -6.97 -13.81 8.01
C PHE A 79 -7.86 -14.44 6.95
N LEU A 80 -8.30 -13.65 6.00
CA LEU A 80 -9.01 -14.12 4.82
C LEU A 80 -8.28 -15.33 4.22
N LYS A 81 -9.03 -16.43 3.99
CA LYS A 81 -8.47 -17.74 3.58
C LYS A 81 -7.44 -17.63 2.46
N ASN A 82 -7.75 -16.86 1.42
CA ASN A 82 -6.87 -16.68 0.26
C ASN A 82 -5.64 -15.79 0.53
N PHE A 83 -5.60 -15.10 1.68
CA PHE A 83 -4.53 -14.19 2.09
C PHE A 83 -3.78 -14.64 3.34
N ARG A 84 -4.04 -15.86 3.84
CA ARG A 84 -3.32 -16.43 4.99
C ARG A 84 -1.81 -16.50 4.79
N HIS A 85 -1.35 -16.63 3.55
CA HIS A 85 0.08 -16.61 3.23
C HIS A 85 0.77 -15.29 3.61
N LEU A 86 0.03 -14.18 3.75
CA LEU A 86 0.56 -12.90 4.21
C LEU A 86 0.92 -12.91 5.70
N SER A 87 0.48 -13.92 6.48
CA SER A 87 0.85 -14.09 7.89
C SER A 87 2.37 -14.23 8.08
N LYS A 88 3.09 -14.71 7.07
CA LYS A 88 4.56 -14.76 7.11
C LYS A 88 5.22 -13.41 7.43
N TRP A 89 4.53 -12.29 7.15
CA TRP A 89 5.04 -10.94 7.39
C TRP A 89 4.89 -10.49 8.84
N THR A 90 4.03 -11.17 9.62
CA THR A 90 3.88 -10.95 11.06
C THR A 90 4.90 -11.75 11.87
N LEU A 91 5.68 -12.60 11.21
CA LEU A 91 6.66 -13.49 11.80
C LEU A 91 8.10 -13.10 11.42
N SER A 92 9.05 -13.49 12.27
CA SER A 92 10.48 -13.45 11.95
C SER A 92 10.80 -14.30 10.72
N ASN A 93 11.99 -14.13 10.15
CA ASN A 93 12.40 -14.86 8.94
C ASN A 93 12.38 -16.38 9.12
N ASP A 94 12.74 -16.87 10.31
CA ASP A 94 12.69 -18.29 10.71
C ASP A 94 11.29 -18.75 11.15
N ARG A 95 10.31 -17.84 11.17
CA ARG A 95 8.91 -18.03 11.56
C ARG A 95 8.69 -18.48 13.02
N LYS A 96 9.69 -18.37 13.88
CA LYS A 96 9.59 -18.78 15.28
C LYS A 96 9.07 -17.71 16.23
N LYS A 97 9.08 -16.45 15.79
CA LYS A 97 8.75 -15.30 16.62
C LYS A 97 7.70 -14.43 15.96
N VAL A 98 6.71 -13.97 16.73
CA VAL A 98 5.77 -12.95 16.30
C VAL A 98 6.41 -11.58 16.46
N ILE A 99 6.44 -10.80 15.40
CA ILE A 99 7.09 -9.49 15.33
C ILE A 99 6.14 -8.33 15.05
N GLY A 100 4.87 -8.63 14.81
CA GLY A 100 3.83 -7.64 14.58
C GLY A 100 2.48 -8.26 14.23
N ILE A 101 1.49 -7.42 14.03
CA ILE A 101 0.13 -7.80 13.64
C ILE A 101 -0.19 -7.22 12.28
N GLY A 102 -0.74 -8.04 11.38
CA GLY A 102 -1.20 -7.60 10.06
C GLY A 102 -2.59 -6.98 10.14
N GLN A 103 -2.82 -5.91 9.39
CA GLN A 103 -4.08 -5.19 9.40
C GLN A 103 -4.60 -4.92 7.99
N ARG A 104 -4.49 -3.66 7.48
CA ARG A 104 -4.91 -3.36 6.11
C ARG A 104 -3.99 -4.02 5.10
N PHE A 105 -4.59 -4.41 3.99
CA PHE A 105 -3.85 -4.87 2.82
C PHE A 105 -4.57 -4.41 1.56
N GLY A 106 -3.93 -4.49 0.42
CA GLY A 106 -4.60 -4.15 -0.82
C GLY A 106 -3.65 -4.02 -1.99
N ASN A 107 -4.25 -3.84 -3.15
CA ASN A 107 -3.52 -3.56 -4.37
C ASN A 107 -3.27 -2.06 -4.48
N LEU A 108 -2.09 -1.73 -4.95
CA LEU A 108 -1.75 -0.40 -5.39
C LEU A 108 -1.11 -0.50 -6.77
N ASN A 109 -1.90 -0.28 -7.82
CA ASN A 109 -1.49 -0.43 -9.22
C ASN A 109 -1.95 0.78 -10.04
N PHE A 110 -3.18 0.77 -10.52
CA PHE A 110 -3.79 1.93 -11.17
C PHE A 110 -5.32 1.89 -11.06
N VAL A 111 -5.95 3.03 -11.30
CA VAL A 111 -7.39 3.23 -11.22
C VAL A 111 -7.88 3.75 -12.56
N ILE A 112 -9.01 3.24 -13.04
CA ILE A 112 -9.63 3.63 -14.31
C ILE A 112 -11.03 4.21 -14.10
N ASN A 113 -11.49 4.98 -15.09
CA ASN A 113 -12.91 5.15 -15.36
C ASN A 113 -13.32 4.13 -16.44
N SER A 114 -14.16 3.15 -16.09
CA SER A 114 -14.53 2.05 -17.00
C SER A 114 -15.43 2.48 -18.18
N ASP A 115 -15.96 3.70 -18.16
CA ASP A 115 -16.66 4.28 -19.32
C ASP A 115 -15.67 4.69 -20.42
N ILE A 116 -14.41 4.99 -20.06
CA ILE A 116 -13.35 5.41 -20.99
C ILE A 116 -12.43 4.24 -21.33
N VAL A 117 -11.91 3.56 -20.30
CA VAL A 117 -10.99 2.42 -20.45
C VAL A 117 -11.69 1.16 -19.96
N LYS A 118 -12.05 0.25 -20.87
CA LYS A 118 -12.75 -0.98 -20.50
C LYS A 118 -11.92 -1.82 -19.52
N LYS A 119 -12.56 -2.33 -18.44
CA LYS A 119 -11.92 -3.13 -17.39
C LYS A 119 -11.06 -4.26 -17.98
N LYS A 120 -11.62 -5.05 -18.93
CA LYS A 120 -10.89 -6.17 -19.56
C LYS A 120 -9.62 -5.70 -20.28
N THR A 121 -9.70 -4.60 -21.03
CA THR A 121 -8.55 -3.98 -21.69
C THR A 121 -7.50 -3.57 -20.68
N ALA A 122 -7.93 -2.87 -19.61
CA ALA A 122 -7.03 -2.41 -18.56
C ALA A 122 -6.31 -3.58 -17.83
N GLU A 123 -7.02 -4.68 -17.57
CA GLU A 123 -6.44 -5.89 -16.98
C GLU A 123 -5.39 -6.56 -17.89
N LEU A 124 -5.64 -6.60 -19.21
CA LEU A 124 -4.77 -7.26 -20.18
C LEU A 124 -3.59 -6.39 -20.61
N GLU A 125 -3.80 -5.10 -20.87
CA GLU A 125 -2.75 -4.17 -21.28
C GLU A 125 -1.88 -3.74 -20.07
N GLY A 126 -2.45 -3.64 -18.89
CA GLY A 126 -1.75 -3.20 -17.69
C GLY A 126 -1.12 -1.82 -17.90
N PHE A 127 0.14 -1.67 -17.51
CA PHE A 127 0.86 -0.41 -17.66
C PHE A 127 1.23 -0.07 -19.12
N ASN A 128 1.00 -0.95 -20.11
CA ASN A 128 1.18 -0.60 -21.52
C ASN A 128 0.19 0.46 -22.01
N LEU A 129 -0.92 0.67 -21.31
CA LEU A 129 -1.88 1.75 -21.60
C LEU A 129 -1.23 3.13 -21.73
N ILE A 130 -0.10 3.38 -21.06
CA ILE A 130 0.64 4.66 -21.16
C ILE A 130 1.32 4.88 -22.52
N LYS A 131 1.46 3.84 -23.34
CA LYS A 131 2.10 3.90 -24.66
C LYS A 131 1.14 4.38 -25.74
N ASP A 132 -0.17 4.26 -25.51
CA ASP A 132 -1.19 4.77 -26.42
C ASP A 132 -1.42 6.26 -26.15
N ASN A 133 -1.01 7.10 -27.09
CA ASN A 133 -1.13 8.56 -27.00
C ASN A 133 -2.59 9.07 -26.93
N LYS A 134 -3.57 8.24 -27.26
CA LYS A 134 -4.99 8.57 -27.11
C LYS A 134 -5.43 8.53 -25.64
N ASN A 135 -4.70 7.81 -24.81
CA ASN A 135 -5.02 7.65 -23.40
C ASN A 135 -4.48 8.82 -22.57
N LYS A 136 -5.37 9.68 -22.06
CA LYS A 136 -5.01 10.70 -21.06
C LYS A 136 -4.98 10.06 -19.68
N TYR A 137 -3.91 10.29 -18.94
CA TYR A 137 -3.76 9.73 -17.59
C TYR A 137 -3.05 10.66 -16.61
N GLY A 138 -3.30 10.40 -15.32
CA GLY A 138 -2.58 11.03 -14.22
C GLY A 138 -1.59 10.08 -13.54
N ILE A 139 -0.72 10.63 -12.69
CA ILE A 139 0.16 9.87 -11.82
C ILE A 139 -0.07 10.31 -10.37
N LEU A 140 -0.35 9.36 -9.49
CA LEU A 140 -0.34 9.59 -8.06
C LEU A 140 1.07 9.40 -7.52
N LEU A 141 1.60 10.41 -6.82
CA LEU A 141 2.94 10.37 -6.25
C LEU A 141 2.94 9.61 -4.93
N PHE A 142 3.28 8.33 -5.02
CA PHE A 142 3.74 7.49 -3.92
C PHE A 142 5.10 6.92 -4.30
N GLU A 143 6.19 7.67 -4.04
CA GLU A 143 7.54 7.43 -4.54
C GLU A 143 7.97 5.95 -4.46
N ASP A 144 7.73 5.31 -3.31
CA ASP A 144 8.14 3.90 -3.08
C ASP A 144 7.43 2.96 -4.08
N PHE A 145 6.13 3.16 -4.30
CA PHE A 145 5.34 2.36 -5.24
C PHE A 145 5.58 2.76 -6.69
N ASN A 146 5.72 4.06 -6.98
CA ASN A 146 6.05 4.52 -8.34
C ASN A 146 7.33 3.85 -8.84
N ILE A 147 8.39 3.82 -8.03
CA ILE A 147 9.68 3.21 -8.38
C ILE A 147 9.50 1.71 -8.72
N MET A 148 8.77 0.97 -7.90
CA MET A 148 8.51 -0.45 -8.14
C MET A 148 7.72 -0.67 -9.42
N GLN A 149 6.66 0.12 -9.65
CA GLN A 149 5.79 -0.05 -10.82
C GLN A 149 6.46 0.38 -12.12
N ILE A 150 7.24 1.48 -12.11
CA ILE A 150 8.04 1.89 -13.26
C ILE A 150 9.02 0.77 -13.65
N ALA A 151 9.65 0.10 -12.70
CA ALA A 151 10.52 -1.03 -12.98
C ALA A 151 9.74 -2.22 -13.56
N LEU A 152 8.68 -2.67 -12.86
CA LEU A 152 7.88 -3.84 -13.26
C LEU A 152 7.24 -3.64 -14.64
N SER A 153 6.71 -2.45 -14.94
CA SER A 153 6.07 -2.14 -16.23
C SER A 153 7.02 -2.22 -17.43
N ASN A 154 8.33 -2.25 -17.16
CA ASN A 154 9.37 -2.45 -18.19
C ASN A 154 10.09 -3.81 -18.05
N GLY A 155 9.49 -4.76 -17.34
CA GLY A 155 10.06 -6.10 -17.17
C GLY A 155 11.36 -6.12 -16.36
N ILE A 156 11.52 -5.19 -15.42
CA ILE A 156 12.64 -5.14 -14.49
C ILE A 156 12.13 -5.56 -13.12
N ASN A 157 12.74 -6.57 -12.51
CA ASN A 157 12.45 -6.94 -11.13
C ASN A 157 13.14 -5.96 -10.17
N PRO A 158 12.41 -5.04 -9.49
CA PRO A 158 12.99 -4.06 -8.59
C PRO A 158 13.52 -4.67 -7.29
N PHE A 159 13.12 -5.89 -6.97
CA PHE A 159 13.45 -6.59 -5.73
C PHE A 159 14.79 -7.33 -5.78
N THR A 160 15.49 -7.24 -6.91
CA THR A 160 16.85 -7.75 -7.10
C THR A 160 17.84 -6.61 -7.31
N LYS A 161 19.13 -6.87 -7.11
CA LYS A 161 20.18 -5.88 -7.44
C LYS A 161 20.18 -5.63 -8.95
N LEU A 162 20.12 -4.36 -9.35
CA LEU A 162 20.08 -3.96 -10.75
C LEU A 162 21.48 -3.66 -11.27
N ASP A 163 21.79 -4.19 -12.46
CA ASP A 163 22.94 -3.83 -13.27
C ASP A 163 22.71 -2.50 -14.03
N SER A 164 23.74 -2.01 -14.70
CA SER A 164 23.70 -0.73 -15.43
C SER A 164 22.68 -0.72 -16.57
N SER A 165 22.52 -1.87 -17.27
CA SER A 165 21.53 -2.01 -18.36
C SER A 165 20.10 -1.86 -17.85
N LYS A 166 19.77 -2.52 -16.74
CA LYS A 166 18.45 -2.40 -16.10
C LYS A 166 18.19 -1.00 -15.55
N VAL A 167 19.21 -0.35 -14.97
CA VAL A 167 19.11 1.04 -14.54
C VAL A 167 18.84 1.97 -15.73
N TYR A 168 19.50 1.78 -16.86
CA TYR A 168 19.23 2.56 -18.07
C TYR A 168 17.80 2.36 -18.60
N LYS A 169 17.30 1.12 -18.63
CA LYS A 169 15.90 0.83 -18.97
C LYS A 169 14.93 1.50 -18.01
N PHE A 170 15.24 1.52 -16.72
CA PHE A 170 14.44 2.22 -15.71
C PHE A 170 14.36 3.72 -16.00
N ILE A 171 15.50 4.39 -16.33
CA ILE A 171 15.54 5.82 -16.70
C ILE A 171 14.60 6.10 -17.87
N LYS A 172 14.71 5.30 -18.96
CA LYS A 172 13.84 5.46 -20.12
C LYS A 172 12.36 5.34 -19.78
N ASN A 173 12.01 4.33 -18.97
CA ASN A 173 10.62 4.11 -18.59
C ASN A 173 10.10 5.19 -17.62
N CYS A 174 10.93 5.66 -16.70
CA CYS A 174 10.62 6.78 -15.82
C CYS A 174 10.26 8.04 -16.64
N ASN A 175 11.09 8.34 -17.64
CA ASN A 175 10.84 9.46 -18.56
C ASN A 175 9.53 9.27 -19.35
N LEU A 176 9.24 8.05 -19.86
CA LEU A 176 8.01 7.75 -20.58
C LEU A 176 6.77 8.00 -19.70
N TRP A 177 6.81 7.56 -18.44
CA TRP A 177 5.71 7.74 -17.49
C TRP A 177 5.38 9.22 -17.30
N PHE A 178 6.37 10.09 -17.06
CA PHE A 178 6.14 11.50 -16.81
C PHE A 178 5.86 12.30 -18.08
N LYS A 179 6.55 11.99 -19.19
CA LYS A 179 6.37 12.70 -20.47
C LYS A 179 4.92 12.66 -20.94
N ASN A 180 4.27 11.51 -20.88
CA ASN A 180 2.93 11.30 -21.41
C ASN A 180 1.81 11.58 -20.38
N ALA A 181 2.14 11.75 -19.10
CA ALA A 181 1.15 12.09 -18.08
C ALA A 181 0.52 13.47 -18.35
N THR A 182 -0.80 13.55 -18.17
CA THR A 182 -1.55 14.81 -18.24
C THR A 182 -1.33 15.62 -16.96
N LEU A 183 -1.26 14.93 -15.81
CA LEU A 183 -1.15 15.53 -14.48
C LEU A 183 -0.40 14.60 -13.54
N ILE A 184 0.32 15.18 -12.59
CA ILE A 184 1.02 14.46 -11.52
C ILE A 184 0.58 15.09 -10.19
N SER A 185 0.09 14.31 -9.24
CA SER A 185 -0.39 14.84 -7.98
C SER A 185 -0.08 13.90 -6.82
N SER A 186 0.19 14.44 -5.64
CA SER A 186 0.20 13.68 -4.38
C SER A 186 -1.19 13.51 -3.76
N ASP A 187 -2.21 14.16 -4.33
CA ASP A 187 -3.60 14.10 -3.87
C ASP A 187 -4.46 13.24 -4.81
N TYR A 188 -4.86 12.06 -4.32
CA TYR A 188 -5.76 11.17 -5.07
C TYR A 188 -7.17 11.74 -5.25
N LEU A 189 -7.61 12.72 -4.45
CA LEU A 189 -8.93 13.33 -4.61
C LEU A 189 -8.98 14.16 -5.89
N ILE A 190 -7.88 14.87 -6.21
CA ILE A 190 -7.74 15.60 -7.48
C ILE A 190 -7.85 14.61 -8.65
N LEU A 191 -7.12 13.50 -8.58
CA LEU A 191 -7.13 12.49 -9.65
C LEU A 191 -8.49 11.80 -9.79
N ASN A 192 -9.18 11.50 -8.68
CA ASN A 192 -10.55 10.97 -8.72
C ASN A 192 -11.50 11.96 -9.38
N LYS A 193 -11.40 13.26 -9.06
CA LYS A 193 -12.23 14.32 -9.70
C LYS A 193 -12.02 14.36 -11.22
N LEU A 194 -10.77 14.22 -11.67
CA LEU A 194 -10.46 14.18 -13.10
C LEU A 194 -11.02 12.92 -13.79
N LEU A 195 -10.97 11.76 -13.13
CA LEU A 195 -11.60 10.53 -13.62
C LEU A 195 -13.11 10.67 -13.74
N ILE A 196 -13.77 11.16 -12.68
CA ILE A 196 -15.23 11.36 -12.64
C ILE A 196 -15.66 12.30 -13.77
N ASN A 197 -14.94 13.39 -13.97
CA ASN A 197 -15.20 14.38 -15.01
C ASN A 197 -14.69 13.96 -16.42
N LYS A 198 -14.23 12.72 -16.58
CA LYS A 198 -13.75 12.14 -17.85
C LYS A 198 -12.61 12.94 -18.50
N LYS A 199 -11.83 13.70 -17.71
CA LYS A 199 -10.66 14.46 -18.18
C LYS A 199 -9.42 13.56 -18.38
N ILE A 200 -9.36 12.44 -17.62
CA ILE A 200 -8.39 11.36 -17.78
C ILE A 200 -9.13 10.02 -17.79
N GLY A 201 -8.57 9.01 -18.46
CA GLY A 201 -9.12 7.65 -18.50
C GLY A 201 -8.68 6.81 -17.32
N PHE A 202 -7.48 7.09 -16.78
CA PHE A 202 -6.93 6.36 -15.62
C PHE A 202 -5.87 7.20 -14.90
N TYR A 203 -5.47 6.77 -13.71
CA TYR A 203 -4.24 7.23 -13.06
C TYR A 203 -3.42 6.08 -12.49
N LEU A 204 -2.10 6.21 -12.57
CA LEU A 204 -1.12 5.24 -12.11
C LEU A 204 -0.87 5.37 -10.60
N THR A 205 -0.41 4.28 -9.98
CA THR A 205 -0.10 4.19 -8.55
C THR A 205 -1.31 4.42 -7.64
N GLY A 206 -2.49 4.08 -8.17
CA GLY A 206 -3.74 4.04 -7.43
C GLY A 206 -4.15 2.62 -7.07
N GLY A 207 -5.11 2.52 -6.19
CA GLY A 207 -5.64 1.23 -5.73
C GLY A 207 -7.00 1.35 -5.08
N THR A 208 -7.44 0.27 -4.43
CA THR A 208 -8.73 0.24 -3.73
C THR A 208 -8.85 1.40 -2.73
N TYR A 209 -7.78 1.67 -1.97
CA TYR A 209 -7.74 2.78 -1.02
C TYR A 209 -8.08 4.11 -1.69
N THR A 210 -7.39 4.45 -2.76
CA THR A 210 -7.47 5.78 -3.37
C THR A 210 -8.79 6.01 -4.11
N CYS A 211 -9.38 4.97 -4.73
CA CYS A 211 -10.65 5.09 -5.47
C CYS A 211 -11.89 4.87 -4.59
N SER A 212 -11.74 4.36 -3.37
CA SER A 212 -12.87 4.01 -2.50
C SER A 212 -13.75 5.21 -2.13
N VAL A 213 -13.18 6.42 -2.07
CA VAL A 213 -13.95 7.65 -1.84
C VAL A 213 -14.94 7.88 -2.97
N ALA A 214 -14.48 7.91 -4.22
CA ALA A 214 -15.34 8.07 -5.39
C ALA A 214 -16.42 6.98 -5.46
N ARG A 215 -16.06 5.72 -5.17
CA ARG A 215 -17.01 4.61 -5.15
C ARG A 215 -18.04 4.72 -4.04
N ARG A 216 -17.67 5.27 -2.88
CA ARG A 216 -18.61 5.57 -1.79
C ARG A 216 -19.63 6.61 -2.20
N ASP A 217 -19.21 7.59 -2.98
CA ASP A 217 -20.06 8.65 -3.53
C ASP A 217 -20.94 8.17 -4.72
N GLY A 218 -20.88 6.87 -5.06
CA GLY A 218 -21.75 6.24 -6.07
C GLY A 218 -21.12 6.08 -7.45
N TYR A 219 -19.87 6.48 -7.66
CA TYR A 219 -19.16 6.32 -8.94
C TYR A 219 -18.61 4.88 -9.09
N ASP A 220 -19.51 3.93 -9.33
CA ASP A 220 -19.19 2.50 -9.47
C ASP A 220 -18.29 2.17 -10.68
N ASN A 221 -18.26 3.07 -11.66
CA ASN A 221 -17.40 2.99 -12.85
C ASN A 221 -15.92 3.36 -12.56
N ILE A 222 -15.60 3.89 -11.38
CA ILE A 222 -14.21 4.13 -10.96
C ILE A 222 -13.69 2.84 -10.31
N LEU A 223 -12.71 2.20 -10.94
CA LEU A 223 -12.25 0.86 -10.58
C LEU A 223 -10.75 0.81 -10.34
N SER A 224 -10.34 0.20 -9.24
CA SER A 224 -8.97 -0.27 -9.04
C SER A 224 -8.72 -1.52 -9.90
N ILE A 225 -7.63 -1.54 -10.64
CA ILE A 225 -7.28 -2.60 -11.58
C ILE A 225 -6.04 -3.36 -11.08
N ILE A 226 -6.07 -4.67 -11.26
CA ILE A 226 -4.94 -5.57 -11.08
C ILE A 226 -4.48 -6.00 -12.48
N PRO A 227 -3.29 -5.59 -12.94
CA PRO A 227 -2.76 -6.03 -14.23
C PRO A 227 -2.62 -7.55 -14.25
N LYS A 228 -3.14 -8.21 -15.28
CA LYS A 228 -3.02 -9.66 -15.46
C LYS A 228 -1.92 -10.04 -16.44
N ASN A 229 -1.47 -9.08 -17.26
CA ASN A 229 -0.36 -9.28 -18.18
C ASN A 229 0.96 -9.47 -17.46
N LYS A 230 1.92 -10.03 -18.17
CA LYS A 230 3.31 -10.15 -17.73
C LYS A 230 4.22 -9.46 -18.74
N VAL A 231 5.28 -8.84 -18.24
CA VAL A 231 6.36 -8.29 -19.07
C VAL A 231 7.65 -9.00 -18.69
N ASN A 232 8.31 -9.65 -19.65
CA ASN A 232 9.47 -10.53 -19.42
C ASN A 232 9.20 -11.56 -18.30
N ASN A 233 8.05 -12.21 -18.34
CA ASN A 233 7.56 -13.17 -17.33
C ASN A 233 7.35 -12.60 -15.91
N LEU A 234 7.50 -11.28 -15.70
CA LEU A 234 7.25 -10.64 -14.41
C LEU A 234 5.80 -10.20 -14.30
N LYS A 235 5.20 -10.45 -13.14
CA LYS A 235 3.90 -9.88 -12.73
C LYS A 235 4.02 -8.36 -12.69
N GLN A 236 2.92 -7.68 -12.99
CA GLN A 236 2.89 -6.22 -12.99
C GLN A 236 2.29 -5.63 -11.70
N GLY A 237 1.45 -6.40 -11.02
CA GLY A 237 0.74 -5.93 -9.84
C GLY A 237 1.61 -5.91 -8.59
N LEU A 238 1.21 -5.05 -7.65
CA LEU A 238 1.74 -4.96 -6.29
C LEU A 238 0.62 -5.10 -5.29
N ILE A 239 0.87 -5.86 -4.21
CA ILE A 239 0.03 -5.92 -3.02
C ILE A 239 0.86 -5.51 -1.82
N PHE A 240 0.34 -4.60 -1.01
CA PHE A 240 0.93 -4.22 0.27
C PHE A 240 0.18 -4.87 1.44
N THR A 241 0.85 -4.96 2.56
CA THR A 241 0.26 -5.37 3.84
C THR A 241 0.84 -4.48 4.92
N GLU A 242 0.00 -3.81 5.66
CA GLU A 242 0.45 -2.98 6.78
C GLU A 242 0.57 -3.84 8.03
N ILE A 243 1.73 -3.73 8.67
CA ILE A 243 2.06 -4.43 9.90
C ILE A 243 2.26 -3.40 11.01
N THR A 244 1.57 -3.61 12.13
CA THR A 244 1.78 -2.81 13.34
C THR A 244 2.68 -3.57 14.30
N SER A 245 3.77 -2.95 14.73
CA SER A 245 4.80 -3.56 15.57
C SER A 245 5.22 -2.62 16.71
N ILE A 246 5.70 -3.22 17.80
CA ILE A 246 6.21 -2.52 18.97
C ILE A 246 7.74 -2.41 18.83
N LEU A 247 8.28 -1.22 19.10
CA LEU A 247 9.73 -1.01 19.16
C LEU A 247 10.31 -1.56 20.49
N LYS A 248 11.57 -2.00 20.49
CA LYS A 248 12.22 -2.62 21.69
C LYS A 248 12.22 -1.72 22.93
N LYS A 249 12.34 -0.42 22.73
CA LYS A 249 12.35 0.59 23.81
C LYS A 249 11.04 1.36 23.83
N SER A 250 9.93 0.64 23.96
CA SER A 250 8.59 1.21 23.90
C SER A 250 8.00 1.47 25.29
N ASN A 251 6.94 2.27 25.30
CA ASN A 251 6.09 2.48 26.48
C ASN A 251 5.43 1.15 26.91
N ILE A 252 5.27 0.94 28.21
CA ILE A 252 4.65 -0.26 28.80
C ILE A 252 3.21 -0.51 28.29
N ASN A 253 2.50 0.54 27.87
CA ASN A 253 1.16 0.43 27.33
C ASN A 253 1.09 0.03 25.84
N ALA A 254 2.23 -0.17 25.19
CA ALA A 254 2.26 -0.50 23.77
C ALA A 254 1.54 -1.84 23.44
N GLU A 255 1.65 -2.85 24.31
CA GLU A 255 0.92 -4.10 24.15
C GLU A 255 -0.59 -3.94 24.31
N LYS A 256 -1.03 -3.07 25.25
CA LYS A 256 -2.45 -2.76 25.42
C LYS A 256 -3.03 -2.14 24.14
N TYR A 257 -2.23 -1.33 23.43
CA TYR A 257 -2.64 -0.79 22.15
C TYR A 257 -2.79 -1.88 21.07
N LEU A 258 -1.89 -2.85 20.99
CA LEU A 258 -2.05 -3.96 20.05
C LEU A 258 -3.34 -4.75 20.30
N HIS A 259 -3.67 -5.04 21.56
CA HIS A 259 -4.94 -5.68 21.91
C HIS A 259 -6.15 -4.84 21.51
N TYR A 260 -6.08 -3.55 21.76
CA TYR A 260 -7.14 -2.62 21.38
C TYR A 260 -7.43 -2.64 19.89
N ILE A 261 -6.39 -2.56 19.05
CA ILE A 261 -6.56 -2.52 17.58
C ILE A 261 -6.90 -3.86 16.96
N LEU A 262 -6.71 -4.98 17.67
CA LEU A 262 -7.12 -6.32 17.24
C LEU A 262 -8.58 -6.64 17.52
N SER A 263 -9.30 -5.80 18.29
CA SER A 263 -10.73 -6.03 18.52
C SER A 263 -11.52 -5.98 17.21
N ASP A 264 -12.62 -6.75 17.14
CA ASP A 264 -13.46 -6.83 15.94
C ASP A 264 -13.96 -5.47 15.46
N LYS A 265 -14.35 -4.60 16.42
CA LYS A 265 -14.78 -3.23 16.14
C LYS A 265 -13.65 -2.40 15.53
N LYS A 266 -12.44 -2.49 16.10
CA LYS A 266 -11.31 -1.66 15.63
C LYS A 266 -10.73 -2.16 14.32
N SER A 267 -10.78 -3.47 14.06
CA SER A 267 -10.45 -4.02 12.74
C SER A 267 -11.35 -3.43 11.63
N TYR A 268 -12.66 -3.30 11.91
CA TYR A 268 -13.60 -2.63 11.00
C TYR A 268 -13.33 -1.10 10.93
N ASP A 269 -13.12 -0.43 12.08
CA ASP A 269 -12.85 1.03 12.11
C ASP A 269 -11.60 1.38 11.28
N ILE A 270 -10.56 0.53 11.31
CA ILE A 270 -9.34 0.68 10.49
C ILE A 270 -9.65 0.56 9.00
N ALA A 271 -10.50 -0.40 8.61
CA ALA A 271 -10.93 -0.56 7.24
C ALA A 271 -11.63 0.70 6.70
N MET A 272 -12.42 1.36 7.56
CA MET A 272 -13.31 2.49 7.22
C MET A 272 -12.71 3.86 7.56
N SER A 273 -11.40 3.99 7.53
CA SER A 273 -10.72 5.23 7.97
C SER A 273 -10.77 6.35 6.93
N LYS A 274 -10.87 7.61 7.38
CA LYS A 274 -10.88 8.85 6.57
C LYS A 274 -11.81 8.82 5.35
N ASN A 275 -13.02 8.30 5.51
CA ASN A 275 -13.96 8.12 4.40
C ASN A 275 -13.47 7.18 3.29
N THR A 276 -12.30 6.59 3.43
CA THR A 276 -11.79 5.53 2.57
C THR A 276 -12.28 4.17 3.05
N CYS A 277 -12.19 3.17 2.20
CA CYS A 277 -12.47 1.79 2.56
C CYS A 277 -11.34 0.90 2.04
N ASN A 278 -10.79 0.08 2.95
CA ASN A 278 -9.76 -0.90 2.63
C ASN A 278 -10.16 -2.29 3.11
N PRO A 279 -9.76 -3.34 2.42
CA PRO A 279 -9.81 -4.66 3.01
C PRO A 279 -8.85 -4.75 4.20
N VAL A 280 -9.24 -5.54 5.21
CA VAL A 280 -8.40 -5.91 6.34
C VAL A 280 -8.26 -7.42 6.40
N LEU A 281 -7.09 -7.89 6.83
CA LEU A 281 -6.82 -9.33 6.89
C LEU A 281 -7.80 -10.07 7.79
N GLN A 282 -8.26 -9.42 8.86
CA GLN A 282 -9.22 -9.95 9.83
C GLN A 282 -10.64 -10.18 9.30
N MET A 283 -10.92 -9.83 8.04
CA MET A 283 -12.21 -10.17 7.41
C MET A 283 -12.47 -11.69 7.30
N GLY A 284 -11.49 -12.54 7.60
CA GLY A 284 -11.71 -13.98 7.80
C GLY A 284 -12.44 -14.33 9.09
N ASN A 285 -12.54 -13.39 10.05
CA ASN A 285 -13.37 -13.49 11.23
C ASN A 285 -14.81 -13.06 10.88
N PRO A 286 -15.83 -13.95 11.06
CA PRO A 286 -17.24 -13.60 10.81
C PRO A 286 -17.70 -12.34 11.57
N LYS A 287 -17.23 -12.14 12.81
CA LYS A 287 -17.59 -10.96 13.62
C LYS A 287 -17.07 -9.64 13.01
N VAL A 288 -15.94 -9.68 12.30
CA VAL A 288 -15.41 -8.54 11.54
C VAL A 288 -16.12 -8.42 10.20
N PHE A 289 -16.23 -9.54 9.46
CA PHE A 289 -16.84 -9.56 8.13
C PHE A 289 -18.28 -9.05 8.12
N ASN A 290 -19.10 -9.50 9.08
CA ASN A 290 -20.51 -9.12 9.19
C ASN A 290 -20.73 -7.63 9.53
N ARG A 291 -19.68 -6.86 9.83
CA ARG A 291 -19.74 -5.40 9.97
C ARG A 291 -19.71 -4.68 8.62
N PHE A 292 -19.23 -5.35 7.58
CA PHE A 292 -19.20 -4.78 6.23
C PHE A 292 -20.57 -4.95 5.57
N SER A 293 -21.19 -3.85 5.20
CA SER A 293 -22.40 -3.88 4.40
C SER A 293 -22.09 -4.38 2.97
N LYS A 294 -23.13 -4.79 2.23
CA LYS A 294 -22.98 -5.11 0.79
C LYS A 294 -22.37 -3.92 0.01
N LYS A 295 -22.71 -2.69 0.40
CA LYS A 295 -22.13 -1.48 -0.18
C LYS A 295 -20.63 -1.37 0.10
N ASP A 296 -20.19 -1.63 1.34
CA ASP A 296 -18.76 -1.60 1.69
C ASP A 296 -17.96 -2.63 0.90
N LEU A 297 -18.48 -3.88 0.80
CA LEU A 297 -17.84 -4.94 0.01
C LEU A 297 -17.73 -4.57 -1.48
N LYS A 298 -18.76 -3.91 -2.03
CA LYS A 298 -18.72 -3.39 -3.40
C LYS A 298 -17.66 -2.29 -3.55
N ILE A 299 -17.56 -1.36 -2.59
CA ILE A 299 -16.58 -0.27 -2.59
C ILE A 299 -15.15 -0.82 -2.64
N ILE A 300 -14.82 -1.81 -1.83
CA ILE A 300 -13.48 -2.43 -1.80
C ILE A 300 -13.24 -3.43 -2.94
N GLN A 301 -14.21 -3.60 -3.83
CA GLN A 301 -14.14 -4.58 -4.93
C GLN A 301 -13.79 -5.98 -4.41
N PHE A 302 -14.46 -6.42 -3.34
CA PHE A 302 -14.12 -7.65 -2.59
C PHE A 302 -13.99 -8.88 -3.49
N ASP A 303 -14.88 -9.05 -4.48
CA ASP A 303 -14.86 -10.16 -5.43
C ASP A 303 -13.59 -10.23 -6.27
N ASN A 304 -12.94 -9.07 -6.49
CA ASN A 304 -11.71 -8.98 -7.28
C ASN A 304 -10.42 -9.18 -6.46
N LEU A 305 -10.50 -9.16 -5.13
CA LEU A 305 -9.32 -9.25 -4.27
C LEU A 305 -8.48 -10.51 -4.54
N ASN A 306 -9.12 -11.63 -4.83
CA ASN A 306 -8.44 -12.90 -5.07
C ASN A 306 -7.48 -12.85 -6.27
N ASN A 307 -7.74 -12.00 -7.26
CA ASN A 307 -6.88 -11.82 -8.41
C ASN A 307 -5.47 -11.30 -8.02
N SER A 308 -5.36 -10.55 -6.92
CA SER A 308 -4.07 -10.02 -6.44
C SER A 308 -3.07 -11.12 -6.10
N LYS A 309 -3.52 -12.23 -5.51
CA LYS A 309 -2.65 -13.35 -5.17
C LYS A 309 -1.90 -13.91 -6.39
N TYR A 310 -2.56 -13.95 -7.55
CA TYR A 310 -2.01 -14.55 -8.76
C TYR A 310 -1.21 -13.57 -9.61
N HIS A 311 -1.57 -12.29 -9.59
CA HIS A 311 -1.06 -11.29 -10.54
C HIS A 311 -0.18 -10.22 -9.89
N SER A 312 0.02 -10.26 -8.57
CA SER A 312 0.82 -9.25 -7.86
C SER A 312 2.04 -9.85 -7.18
N TYR A 313 3.09 -9.04 -7.06
CA TYR A 313 4.16 -9.23 -6.08
C TYR A 313 3.72 -8.66 -4.75
N GLU A 314 4.11 -9.30 -3.66
CA GLU A 314 4.03 -8.68 -2.35
C GLU A 314 5.08 -7.57 -2.25
N TYR A 315 4.75 -6.48 -1.55
CA TYR A 315 5.68 -5.39 -1.30
C TYR A 315 6.98 -5.90 -0.65
N GLN A 316 8.12 -5.53 -1.21
CA GLN A 316 9.45 -5.95 -0.75
C GLN A 316 10.43 -4.77 -0.75
N ILE A 317 11.54 -4.92 -0.03
CA ILE A 317 12.64 -3.95 -0.05
C ILE A 317 13.26 -3.91 -1.45
N VAL A 318 13.47 -2.70 -1.97
CA VAL A 318 14.16 -2.44 -3.24
C VAL A 318 15.65 -2.22 -2.96
N PRO A 319 16.56 -3.14 -3.35
CA PRO A 319 17.99 -3.02 -3.00
C PRO A 319 18.64 -1.74 -3.52
N ASN A 320 18.24 -1.29 -4.71
CA ASN A 320 18.78 -0.08 -5.36
C ASN A 320 17.94 1.19 -5.08
N TYR A 321 17.10 1.19 -4.04
CA TYR A 321 16.11 2.25 -3.81
C TYR A 321 16.69 3.67 -3.87
N LYS A 322 17.76 3.95 -3.13
CA LYS A 322 18.38 5.30 -3.10
C LYS A 322 18.77 5.80 -4.49
N LYS A 323 19.36 4.91 -5.31
CA LYS A 323 19.76 5.23 -6.70
C LYS A 323 18.52 5.48 -7.57
N LEU A 324 17.52 4.60 -7.49
CA LEU A 324 16.30 4.73 -8.28
C LEU A 324 15.48 5.96 -7.87
N LEU A 325 15.43 6.29 -6.58
CA LEU A 325 14.79 7.50 -6.06
C LEU A 325 15.47 8.76 -6.61
N GLY A 326 16.81 8.79 -6.64
CA GLY A 326 17.55 9.90 -7.24
C GLY A 326 17.21 10.11 -8.72
N ILE A 327 17.13 9.00 -9.49
CA ILE A 327 16.72 9.03 -10.89
C ILE A 327 15.27 9.52 -11.02
N PHE A 328 14.36 8.95 -10.22
CA PHE A 328 12.95 9.31 -10.21
C PHE A 328 12.77 10.82 -9.96
N LYS A 329 13.39 11.37 -8.91
CA LYS A 329 13.30 12.79 -8.57
C LYS A 329 13.89 13.68 -9.64
N LYS A 330 15.06 13.32 -10.19
CA LYS A 330 15.69 14.05 -11.31
C LYS A 330 14.78 14.03 -12.54
N THR A 331 14.16 12.90 -12.87
CA THR A 331 13.25 12.83 -14.01
C THR A 331 11.97 13.62 -13.75
N LEU A 332 11.39 13.51 -12.54
CA LEU A 332 10.20 14.26 -12.16
C LEU A 332 10.39 15.77 -12.26
N SER A 333 11.57 16.29 -11.89
CA SER A 333 11.86 17.74 -11.97
C SER A 333 11.82 18.29 -13.39
N LEU A 334 12.09 17.46 -14.42
CA LEU A 334 11.93 17.87 -15.83
C LEU A 334 10.47 18.12 -16.22
N TYR A 335 9.54 17.60 -15.45
CA TYR A 335 8.09 17.68 -15.66
C TYR A 335 7.38 18.41 -14.51
N ALA A 336 8.09 19.28 -13.79
CA ALA A 336 7.54 20.01 -12.64
C ALA A 336 6.28 20.82 -12.99
N HIS A 337 6.15 21.30 -14.23
CA HIS A 337 4.97 22.01 -14.74
C HIS A 337 3.68 21.16 -14.77
N LYS A 338 3.78 19.83 -14.62
CA LYS A 338 2.62 18.90 -14.53
C LYS A 338 2.26 18.55 -13.08
N VAL A 339 3.06 18.96 -12.10
CA VAL A 339 2.85 18.65 -10.68
C VAL A 339 1.93 19.68 -10.05
N VAL A 340 0.86 19.21 -9.39
CA VAL A 340 -0.15 20.00 -8.66
C VAL A 340 -0.39 19.43 -7.27
#